data_b39357823ef7d2b29980ebe9c6181646
#
_entry.id   b39357823ef7d2b29980ebe9c6181646
#
_cell.length_a   1.000
_cell.length_b   1.000
_cell.length_c   1.000
_cell.angle_alpha   90.00
_cell.angle_beta   90.00
_cell.angle_gamma   90.00
#
_symmetry.space_group_name_H-M   'P 1'
#
loop_
_entity.id
_entity.type
_entity.pdbx_description
1 polymer ?
#
loop_
_entity_poly.entity_id
_entity_poly.type
_entity_poly.pdbx_seq_one_letter_code
_entity_poly.pdbx_strand_id
1 'polypeptide(L)'
;MGGAFGKGNITPHSEFNFYNDPEAASLVLNLKKNITLITLNSLENVFLNQEQCKLLMTESVYGKVTELILSKWFEFRGELSNRGYEPCDVIAVAVSMIPDICDYEQGSVRINCSYDDYAGASEFIKGQGKIRHAININTDRFIKLIRDSFSH
;
A
#
# COMPACT_ATOMS: atom_id res chain seq x y z
N MET A 1 4.30 -4.77 -0.06
CA MET A 1 3.38 -3.88 -0.79
C MET A 1 3.62 -4.03 -2.28
N GLY A 2 2.57 -4.13 -3.09
CA GLY A 2 2.64 -4.22 -4.56
C GLY A 2 1.37 -4.75 -5.18
N GLY A 3 1.24 -4.52 -6.49
CA GLY A 3 0.14 -4.99 -7.30
C GLY A 3 -1.12 -4.12 -7.28
N ALA A 4 -1.90 -4.27 -8.33
CA ALA A 4 -3.22 -3.66 -8.48
C ALA A 4 -4.16 -4.64 -9.17
N PHE A 5 -5.34 -4.85 -8.60
CA PHE A 5 -6.37 -5.70 -9.18
C PHE A 5 -7.36 -4.81 -9.95
N GLY A 6 -6.94 -4.36 -11.13
CA GLY A 6 -7.64 -3.40 -11.97
C GLY A 6 -6.75 -2.23 -12.37
N LYS A 7 -7.10 -1.00 -11.95
CA LYS A 7 -6.36 0.20 -12.35
C LYS A 7 -5.00 0.29 -11.64
N GLY A 8 -3.94 0.41 -12.44
CA GLY A 8 -2.58 0.64 -11.96
C GLY A 8 -2.26 2.12 -11.68
N ASN A 9 -1.00 2.38 -11.31
CA ASN A 9 -0.47 3.73 -11.05
C ASN A 9 0.74 4.09 -11.93
N ILE A 10 1.43 3.12 -12.53
CA ILE A 10 2.52 3.37 -13.49
C ILE A 10 2.06 3.17 -14.93
N THR A 11 1.23 2.17 -15.18
CA THR A 11 0.46 2.00 -16.41
C THR A 11 -1.03 1.93 -16.05
N PRO A 12 -1.96 1.97 -17.04
CA PRO A 12 -3.37 1.75 -16.75
C PRO A 12 -3.66 0.39 -16.08
N HIS A 13 -2.76 -0.58 -16.21
CA HIS A 13 -2.97 -1.98 -15.84
C HIS A 13 -2.07 -2.46 -14.70
N SER A 14 -0.98 -1.72 -14.39
CA SER A 14 0.08 -2.22 -13.51
C SER A 14 0.43 -1.24 -12.40
N GLU A 15 0.69 -1.78 -11.22
CA GLU A 15 1.29 -1.08 -10.10
C GLU A 15 2.82 -1.07 -10.25
N PHE A 16 3.46 0.00 -9.77
CA PHE A 16 4.87 0.31 -9.97
C PHE A 16 5.84 -0.81 -9.57
N ASN A 17 5.65 -1.40 -8.39
CA ASN A 17 6.56 -2.45 -7.90
C ASN A 17 6.47 -3.72 -8.75
N PHE A 18 5.25 -4.13 -9.13
CA PHE A 18 5.05 -5.31 -9.98
C PHE A 18 5.45 -5.05 -11.43
N TYR A 19 5.32 -3.81 -11.89
CA TYR A 19 5.77 -3.42 -13.23
C TYR A 19 7.30 -3.44 -13.36
N ASN A 20 8.03 -3.03 -12.32
CA ASN A 20 9.49 -2.97 -12.36
C ASN A 20 10.16 -4.35 -12.48
N ASP A 21 9.59 -5.38 -11.85
CA ASP A 21 10.10 -6.74 -11.93
C ASP A 21 8.95 -7.75 -11.76
N PRO A 22 8.15 -7.98 -12.82
CA PRO A 22 7.00 -8.87 -12.74
C PRO A 22 7.39 -10.33 -12.52
N GLU A 23 8.56 -10.75 -13.01
CA GLU A 23 9.07 -12.10 -12.83
C GLU A 23 9.44 -12.34 -11.37
N ALA A 24 10.16 -11.43 -10.72
CA ALA A 24 10.48 -11.56 -9.29
C ALA A 24 9.23 -11.52 -8.43
N ALA A 25 8.28 -10.61 -8.72
CA ALA A 25 6.99 -10.55 -8.02
C ALA A 25 6.22 -11.87 -8.17
N SER A 26 6.16 -12.44 -9.38
CA SER A 26 5.53 -13.73 -9.66
C SER A 26 6.22 -14.87 -8.89
N LEU A 27 7.54 -14.91 -8.87
CA LEU A 27 8.30 -15.94 -8.12
C LEU A 27 7.99 -15.85 -6.63
N VAL A 28 8.01 -14.66 -6.03
CA VAL A 28 7.73 -14.47 -4.60
C VAL A 28 6.30 -14.91 -4.25
N LEU A 29 5.31 -14.50 -5.03
CA LEU A 29 3.90 -14.83 -4.74
C LEU A 29 3.56 -16.31 -4.98
N ASN A 30 4.35 -17.01 -5.79
CA ASN A 30 4.23 -18.46 -5.99
C ASN A 30 5.00 -19.30 -4.96
N LEU A 31 5.73 -18.68 -4.04
CA LEU A 31 6.32 -19.41 -2.92
C LEU A 31 5.22 -20.13 -2.12
N LYS A 32 5.50 -21.35 -1.68
CA LYS A 32 4.57 -22.14 -0.83
C LYS A 32 4.50 -21.62 0.62
N LYS A 33 4.54 -20.29 0.80
CA LYS A 33 4.49 -19.61 2.11
C LYS A 33 3.25 -18.74 2.20
N ASN A 34 2.80 -18.48 3.41
CA ASN A 34 1.73 -17.51 3.65
C ASN A 34 2.30 -16.11 3.45
N ILE A 35 1.72 -15.35 2.53
CA ILE A 35 2.10 -13.99 2.21
C ILE A 35 0.90 -13.08 2.46
N THR A 36 1.10 -11.99 3.17
CA THR A 36 0.11 -10.92 3.27
C THR A 36 0.45 -9.87 2.22
N LEU A 37 -0.49 -9.57 1.34
CA LEU A 37 -0.32 -8.65 0.23
C LEU A 37 -1.17 -7.39 0.47
N ILE A 38 -0.52 -6.25 0.39
CA ILE A 38 -1.13 -4.93 0.38
C ILE A 38 -1.01 -4.39 -1.05
N THR A 39 -2.14 -4.14 -1.68
CA THR A 39 -2.23 -3.65 -3.06
C THR A 39 -2.78 -2.23 -3.13
N LEU A 40 -2.80 -1.62 -4.29
CA LEU A 40 -3.51 -0.35 -4.46
C LEU A 40 -5.00 -0.46 -4.08
N ASN A 41 -5.63 -1.62 -4.31
CA ASN A 41 -7.02 -1.85 -3.91
C ASN A 41 -7.21 -1.89 -2.39
N SER A 42 -6.22 -2.37 -1.65
CA SER A 42 -6.22 -2.30 -0.18
C SER A 42 -6.33 -0.86 0.34
N LEU A 43 -5.90 0.09 -0.47
CA LEU A 43 -5.72 1.50 -0.12
C LEU A 43 -6.82 2.41 -0.67
N GLU A 44 -7.80 1.89 -1.41
CA GLU A 44 -8.82 2.69 -2.11
C GLU A 44 -9.55 3.71 -1.21
N ASN A 45 -9.67 3.40 0.09
CA ASN A 45 -10.31 4.24 1.09
C ASN A 45 -9.35 4.77 2.17
N VAL A 46 -8.04 4.62 1.97
CA VAL A 46 -7.02 5.00 2.95
C VAL A 46 -6.23 6.20 2.44
N PHE A 47 -6.81 7.38 2.62
CA PHE A 47 -6.16 8.64 2.29
C PHE A 47 -6.02 9.46 3.57
N LEU A 48 -4.84 10.00 3.79
CA LEU A 48 -4.62 10.99 4.84
C LEU A 48 -4.72 12.39 4.23
N ASN A 49 -5.75 13.13 4.62
CA ASN A 49 -5.82 14.55 4.25
C ASN A 49 -4.74 15.36 4.97
N GLN A 50 -4.58 16.64 4.60
CA GLN A 50 -3.54 17.48 5.19
C GLN A 50 -3.66 17.60 6.72
N GLU A 51 -4.88 17.65 7.26
CA GLU A 51 -5.09 17.72 8.70
C GLU A 51 -4.70 16.43 9.43
N GLN A 52 -5.05 15.29 8.85
CA GLN A 52 -4.62 13.99 9.37
C GLN A 52 -3.10 13.83 9.29
N CYS A 53 -2.47 14.31 8.21
CA CYS A 53 -1.01 14.34 8.09
C CYS A 53 -0.36 15.21 9.16
N LYS A 54 -0.96 16.35 9.53
CA LYS A 54 -0.47 17.19 10.64
C LYS A 54 -0.46 16.47 11.98
N LEU A 55 -1.36 15.52 12.21
CA LEU A 55 -1.35 14.71 13.43
C LEU A 55 -0.11 13.82 13.57
N LEU A 56 0.59 13.57 12.45
CA LEU A 56 1.83 12.80 12.41
C LEU A 56 3.07 13.69 12.58
N MET A 57 2.91 15.01 12.48
CA MET A 57 3.97 16.02 12.61
C MET A 57 4.14 16.39 14.08
N THR A 58 4.85 15.55 14.84
CA THR A 58 5.13 15.78 16.25
C THR A 58 6.45 16.54 16.46
N GLU A 59 6.69 17.04 17.68
CA GLU A 59 7.96 17.69 18.03
C GLU A 59 9.17 16.73 18.07
N SER A 60 8.94 15.44 17.98
CA SER A 60 10.00 14.43 17.90
C SER A 60 10.81 14.57 16.60
N VAL A 61 12.00 14.00 16.57
CA VAL A 61 12.84 13.96 15.36
C VAL A 61 12.08 13.29 14.21
N TYR A 62 11.35 12.23 14.49
CA TYR A 62 10.56 11.50 13.49
C TYR A 62 9.42 12.35 12.95
N GLY A 63 8.71 13.08 13.81
CA GLY A 63 7.65 14.00 13.42
C GLY A 63 8.15 15.12 12.50
N LYS A 64 9.31 15.71 12.82
CA LYS A 64 9.94 16.76 11.98
C LYS A 64 10.39 16.24 10.62
N VAL A 65 10.94 15.03 10.56
CA VAL A 65 11.29 14.38 9.29
C VAL A 65 10.02 14.08 8.47
N THR A 66 8.97 13.58 9.13
CA THR A 66 7.67 13.33 8.48
C THR A 66 7.06 14.62 7.92
N GLU A 67 7.10 15.71 8.67
CA GLU A 67 6.67 17.03 8.21
C GLU A 67 7.38 17.46 6.93
N LEU A 68 8.71 17.36 6.91
CA LEU A 68 9.51 17.72 5.74
C LEU A 68 9.13 16.88 4.51
N ILE A 69 9.00 15.56 4.69
CA ILE A 69 8.64 14.64 3.60
C ILE A 69 7.23 14.93 3.08
N LEU A 70 6.24 15.02 3.95
CA LEU A 70 4.85 15.23 3.56
C LEU A 70 4.64 16.61 2.94
N SER A 71 5.28 17.66 3.48
CA SER A 71 5.20 19.01 2.90
C SER A 71 5.72 19.02 1.46
N LYS A 72 6.86 18.37 1.21
CA LYS A 72 7.42 18.24 -0.15
C LYS A 72 6.58 17.37 -1.05
N TRP A 73 5.98 16.31 -0.53
CA TRP A 73 5.06 15.47 -1.28
C TRP A 73 3.81 16.25 -1.74
N PHE A 74 3.17 17.02 -0.85
CA PHE A 74 2.02 17.87 -1.19
C PHE A 74 2.39 18.97 -2.19
N GLU A 75 3.54 19.59 -2.03
CA GLU A 75 4.07 20.59 -2.97
C GLU A 75 4.28 19.98 -4.36
N PHE A 76 4.90 18.80 -4.45
CA PHE A 76 5.19 18.11 -5.71
C PHE A 76 3.93 17.60 -6.42
N ARG A 77 2.98 17.04 -5.67
CA ARG A 77 1.76 16.45 -6.24
C ARG A 77 0.72 17.50 -6.63
N GLY A 78 0.77 18.73 -6.08
CA GLY A 78 -0.15 19.81 -6.42
C GLY A 78 -1.61 19.38 -6.38
N GLU A 79 -2.37 19.61 -7.47
CA GLU A 79 -3.79 19.25 -7.56
C GLU A 79 -4.06 17.74 -7.44
N LEU A 80 -3.09 16.89 -7.78
CA LEU A 80 -3.22 15.45 -7.61
C LEU A 80 -3.28 15.05 -6.12
N SER A 81 -2.87 15.93 -5.21
CA SER A 81 -2.98 15.73 -3.77
C SER A 81 -4.38 15.95 -3.19
N ASN A 82 -5.37 16.35 -4.01
CA ASN A 82 -6.75 16.61 -3.55
C ASN A 82 -7.40 15.39 -2.85
N ARG A 83 -6.97 14.17 -3.18
CA ARG A 83 -7.41 12.94 -2.50
C ARG A 83 -6.66 12.67 -1.19
N GLY A 84 -5.54 13.36 -0.93
CA GLY A 84 -4.68 13.14 0.22
C GLY A 84 -3.46 12.25 -0.08
N TYR A 85 -2.68 12.00 0.96
CA TYR A 85 -1.50 11.14 0.94
C TYR A 85 -1.90 9.66 1.07
N GLU A 86 -1.36 8.82 0.21
CA GLU A 86 -1.55 7.37 0.21
C GLU A 86 -0.32 6.69 0.87
N PRO A 87 -0.39 6.29 2.15
CA PRO A 87 0.76 5.76 2.89
C PRO A 87 0.99 4.26 2.62
N CYS A 88 1.19 3.88 1.37
CA CYS A 88 1.19 2.50 0.90
C CYS A 88 2.12 1.56 1.69
N ASP A 89 3.39 1.92 1.79
CA ASP A 89 4.40 1.08 2.44
C ASP A 89 4.26 1.12 3.97
N VAL A 90 3.88 2.27 4.51
CA VAL A 90 3.65 2.43 5.95
C VAL A 90 2.48 1.55 6.42
N ILE A 91 1.44 1.41 5.59
CA ILE A 91 0.33 0.49 5.86
C ILE A 91 0.78 -0.96 5.85
N ALA A 92 1.66 -1.35 4.93
CA ALA A 92 2.19 -2.71 4.92
C ALA A 92 2.95 -3.03 6.22
N VAL A 93 3.72 -2.08 6.73
CA VAL A 93 4.37 -2.19 8.05
C VAL A 93 3.33 -2.27 9.17
N ALA A 94 2.33 -1.38 9.18
CA ALA A 94 1.27 -1.37 10.19
C ALA A 94 0.50 -2.70 10.25
N VAL A 95 0.14 -3.26 9.09
CA VAL A 95 -0.54 -4.56 8.99
C VAL A 95 0.36 -5.71 9.50
N SER A 96 1.67 -5.61 9.32
CA SER A 96 2.60 -6.61 9.86
C SER A 96 2.68 -6.56 11.38
N MET A 97 2.53 -5.38 11.99
CA MET A 97 2.58 -5.17 13.45
C MET A 97 1.24 -5.48 14.12
N ILE A 98 0.14 -5.08 13.48
CA ILE A 98 -1.23 -5.23 14.00
C ILE A 98 -2.10 -5.87 12.90
N PRO A 99 -2.06 -7.20 12.74
CA PRO A 99 -2.78 -7.87 11.65
C PRO A 99 -4.30 -7.71 11.68
N ASP A 100 -4.89 -7.40 12.82
CA ASP A 100 -6.33 -7.15 12.99
C ASP A 100 -6.75 -5.71 12.67
N ILE A 101 -5.84 -4.90 12.10
CA ILE A 101 -6.16 -3.55 11.61
C ILE A 101 -6.95 -3.57 10.30
N CYS A 102 -7.05 -4.72 9.65
CA CYS A 102 -7.75 -4.93 8.38
C CYS A 102 -8.41 -6.31 8.32
N ASP A 103 -9.29 -6.47 7.35
CA ASP A 103 -9.83 -7.77 6.95
C ASP A 103 -8.95 -8.41 5.88
N TYR A 104 -9.19 -9.69 5.57
CA TYR A 104 -8.44 -10.42 4.58
C TYR A 104 -9.32 -11.25 3.66
N GLU A 105 -8.98 -11.25 2.39
CA GLU A 105 -9.43 -12.25 1.44
C GLU A 105 -8.30 -13.23 1.14
N GLN A 106 -8.62 -14.53 1.11
CA GLN A 106 -7.64 -15.56 0.78
C GLN A 106 -7.75 -15.98 -0.67
N GLY A 107 -6.60 -16.21 -1.31
CA GLY A 107 -6.54 -16.61 -2.71
C GLY A 107 -5.13 -16.79 -3.23
N SER A 108 -5.01 -16.68 -4.54
CA SER A 108 -3.75 -16.65 -5.28
C SER A 108 -3.69 -15.42 -6.18
N VAL A 109 -2.50 -15.06 -6.63
CA VAL A 109 -2.29 -13.93 -7.54
C VAL A 109 -1.61 -14.44 -8.80
N ARG A 110 -2.11 -13.99 -9.96
CA ARG A 110 -1.47 -14.16 -11.26
C ARG A 110 -0.88 -12.83 -11.68
N ILE A 111 0.35 -12.84 -12.17
CA ILE A 111 1.04 -11.65 -12.70
C ILE A 111 1.36 -11.90 -14.16
N ASN A 112 1.13 -10.90 -14.99
CA ASN A 112 1.57 -10.92 -16.39
C ASN A 112 3.06 -10.56 -16.46
N CYS A 113 3.88 -11.51 -16.91
CA CYS A 113 5.33 -11.36 -17.11
C CYS A 113 5.69 -11.16 -18.59
N SER A 114 4.73 -10.89 -19.48
CA SER A 114 5.01 -10.58 -20.88
C SER A 114 5.60 -9.18 -21.01
N TYR A 115 6.46 -8.99 -22.01
CA TYR A 115 7.03 -7.67 -22.35
C TYR A 115 6.08 -6.91 -23.28
N ASP A 116 4.89 -6.56 -22.75
CA ASP A 116 3.85 -5.85 -23.46
C ASP A 116 3.24 -4.75 -22.57
N ASP A 117 2.20 -4.07 -23.03
CA ASP A 117 1.52 -3.00 -22.29
C ASP A 117 0.89 -3.47 -20.96
N TYR A 118 0.77 -4.77 -20.77
CA TYR A 118 0.24 -5.41 -19.57
C TYR A 118 1.32 -5.97 -18.64
N ALA A 119 2.60 -5.71 -18.91
CA ALA A 119 3.69 -6.13 -18.00
C ALA A 119 3.39 -5.71 -16.55
N GLY A 120 3.48 -6.65 -15.61
CA GLY A 120 3.18 -6.40 -14.19
C GLY A 120 1.68 -6.31 -13.83
N ALA A 121 0.77 -6.41 -14.81
CA ALA A 121 -0.66 -6.49 -14.51
C ALA A 121 -0.95 -7.71 -13.64
N SER A 122 -1.80 -7.55 -12.64
CA SER A 122 -2.06 -8.60 -11.66
C SER A 122 -3.55 -8.85 -11.45
N GLU A 123 -3.89 -10.09 -11.17
CA GLU A 123 -5.24 -10.57 -10.93
C GLU A 123 -5.30 -11.38 -9.65
N PHE A 124 -6.27 -11.06 -8.78
CA PHE A 124 -6.55 -11.86 -7.58
C PHE A 124 -7.60 -12.93 -7.88
N ILE A 125 -7.25 -14.18 -7.60
CA ILE A 125 -8.13 -15.33 -7.74
C ILE A 125 -8.54 -15.78 -6.34
N LYS A 126 -9.73 -15.36 -5.91
CA LYS A 126 -10.30 -15.67 -4.59
C LYS A 126 -10.55 -17.16 -4.43
N GLY A 127 -10.23 -17.71 -3.27
CA GLY A 127 -10.46 -19.10 -2.95
C GLY A 127 -9.26 -19.76 -2.28
N GLN A 128 -8.91 -20.95 -2.73
CA GLN A 128 -7.75 -21.68 -2.18
C GLN A 128 -6.44 -21.05 -2.64
N GLY A 129 -5.59 -20.70 -1.68
CA GLY A 129 -4.28 -20.10 -1.95
C GLY A 129 -3.59 -19.72 -0.64
N LYS A 130 -2.37 -19.23 -0.74
CA LYS A 130 -1.57 -18.81 0.42
C LYS A 130 -1.38 -17.30 0.52
N ILE A 131 -1.99 -16.57 -0.40
CA ILE A 131 -1.99 -15.11 -0.36
C ILE A 131 -3.17 -14.65 0.47
N ARG A 132 -2.91 -13.82 1.47
CA ARG A 132 -3.92 -13.04 2.20
C ARG A 132 -3.88 -11.62 1.67
N HIS A 133 -4.86 -11.24 0.88
CA HIS A 133 -5.04 -9.87 0.40
C HIS A 133 -5.72 -9.04 1.48
N ALA A 134 -5.06 -7.99 1.96
CA ALA A 134 -5.63 -7.09 2.96
C ALA A 134 -6.69 -6.19 2.31
N ILE A 135 -7.82 -6.07 2.98
CA ILE A 135 -8.96 -5.22 2.59
C ILE A 135 -9.49 -4.48 3.82
N ASN A 136 -10.35 -3.49 3.62
CA ASN A 136 -11.06 -2.78 4.71
C ASN A 136 -10.13 -2.29 5.84
N ILE A 137 -9.04 -1.61 5.48
CA ILE A 137 -8.09 -1.11 6.46
C ILE A 137 -8.76 -0.03 7.33
N ASN A 138 -8.65 -0.19 8.65
CA ASN A 138 -9.16 0.78 9.61
C ASN A 138 -8.23 1.99 9.72
N THR A 139 -8.58 3.06 9.01
CA THR A 139 -7.77 4.28 8.91
C THR A 139 -7.56 4.96 10.26
N ASP A 140 -8.56 4.98 11.14
CA ASP A 140 -8.44 5.64 12.46
C ASP A 140 -7.45 4.89 13.36
N ARG A 141 -7.51 3.55 13.37
CA ARG A 141 -6.53 2.73 14.09
C ARG A 141 -5.12 2.88 13.50
N PHE A 142 -5.02 3.01 12.19
CA PHE A 142 -3.75 3.26 11.51
C PHE A 142 -3.15 4.61 11.92
N ILE A 143 -3.91 5.70 11.86
CA ILE A 143 -3.46 7.04 12.28
C ILE A 143 -3.02 7.01 13.74
N LYS A 144 -3.81 6.38 14.60
CA LYS A 144 -3.47 6.25 16.02
C LYS A 144 -2.13 5.52 16.23
N LEU A 145 -1.93 4.39 15.54
CA LEU A 145 -0.69 3.61 15.62
C LEU A 145 0.53 4.46 15.27
N ILE A 146 0.47 5.17 14.13
CA ILE A 146 1.60 6.01 13.67
C ILE A 146 1.88 7.13 14.68
N ARG A 147 0.84 7.84 15.11
CA ARG A 147 0.99 8.92 16.08
C ARG A 147 1.62 8.43 17.39
N ASP A 148 1.12 7.32 17.92
CA ASP A 148 1.62 6.75 19.18
C ASP A 148 3.10 6.31 19.02
N SER A 149 3.49 5.80 17.84
CA SER A 149 4.88 5.44 17.53
C SER A 149 5.84 6.63 17.48
N PHE A 150 5.34 7.83 17.19
CA PHE A 150 6.16 9.06 17.10
C PHE A 150 6.21 9.84 18.42
N SER A 151 5.48 9.40 19.43
CA SER A 151 5.37 10.10 20.73
C SER A 151 6.47 9.68 21.74
N HIS A 152 7.42 8.85 21.32
CA HIS A 152 8.52 8.32 22.14
C HIS A 152 9.89 8.82 21.71
#